data_1d6596612490494ecb34ecfa8e4da447
#
_entry.id   1d6596612490494ecb34ecfa8e4da447
#
_cell.length_a   1.000
_cell.length_b   1.000
_cell.length_c   1.000
_cell.angle_alpha   90.00
_cell.angle_beta   90.00
_cell.angle_gamma   90.00
#
_symmetry.space_group_name_H-M   'P 1'
#
loop_
_entity.id
_entity.type
_entity.pdbx_description
1 polymer ?
#
loop_
_entity_poly.entity_id
_entity_poly.type
_entity_poly.pdbx_seq_one_letter_code
_entity_poly.pdbx_strand_id
1 'polypeptide(L)'
;MNLLKLKNNIAELAANKEKFALEVVDEEAIEILQNRLEEGKDSKGGSFPEYADATIAIKRIEGGFISSSGNIAWKDTGGFYNSMFLNKQEKFIEIDSQDSNYPKIAEREPDVLDVSEEENKEIFENKRDELIEVFRKFLLN
;
A
#
# COMPACT_ATOMS: atom_id res chain seq x y z
N MET A 1 3.91 -34.70 17.21
CA MET A 1 2.96 -34.60 16.06
C MET A 1 3.04 -35.88 15.23
N ASN A 2 1.91 -36.42 14.80
CA ASN A 2 1.94 -37.56 13.91
C ASN A 2 1.98 -37.14 12.44
N LEU A 3 2.45 -38.04 11.57
CA LEU A 3 2.67 -37.77 10.16
C LEU A 3 1.36 -37.47 9.39
N LEU A 4 0.25 -38.08 9.81
CA LEU A 4 -1.05 -37.83 9.16
C LEU A 4 -1.52 -36.39 9.43
N LYS A 5 -1.38 -35.93 10.66
CA LYS A 5 -1.71 -34.55 11.02
C LYS A 5 -0.84 -33.55 10.26
N LEU A 6 0.45 -33.81 10.16
CA LEU A 6 1.37 -32.96 9.39
C LEU A 6 0.99 -32.92 7.91
N LYS A 7 0.66 -34.07 7.32
CA LYS A 7 0.20 -34.14 5.92
C LYS A 7 -1.06 -33.29 5.71
N ASN A 8 -2.02 -33.38 6.61
CA ASN A 8 -3.26 -32.61 6.52
C ASN A 8 -2.99 -31.10 6.68
N ASN A 9 -2.13 -30.72 7.61
CA ASN A 9 -1.74 -29.31 7.80
C ASN A 9 -1.03 -28.76 6.56
N ILE A 10 -0.15 -29.52 5.92
CA ILE A 10 0.51 -29.11 4.67
C ILE A 10 -0.51 -28.90 3.57
N ALA A 11 -1.45 -29.81 3.39
CA ALA A 11 -2.51 -29.70 2.38
C ALA A 11 -3.40 -28.46 2.62
N GLU A 12 -3.77 -28.21 3.86
CA GLU A 12 -4.57 -27.05 4.24
C GLU A 12 -3.79 -25.74 4.04
N LEU A 13 -2.52 -25.70 4.41
CA LEU A 13 -1.64 -24.55 4.17
C LEU A 13 -1.53 -24.26 2.67
N ALA A 14 -1.30 -25.27 1.85
CA ALA A 14 -1.20 -25.11 0.39
C ALA A 14 -2.49 -24.55 -0.23
N ALA A 15 -3.65 -24.98 0.29
CA ALA A 15 -4.95 -24.48 -0.16
C ALA A 15 -5.24 -23.03 0.26
N ASN A 16 -4.64 -22.57 1.37
CA ASN A 16 -4.92 -21.25 1.97
C ASN A 16 -3.70 -20.33 2.02
N LYS A 17 -2.64 -20.60 1.26
CA LYS A 17 -1.39 -19.83 1.30
C LYS A 17 -1.58 -18.33 1.06
N GLU A 18 -2.47 -17.97 0.14
CA GLU A 18 -2.77 -16.57 -0.17
C GLU A 18 -3.44 -15.86 1.01
N LYS A 19 -4.36 -16.53 1.68
CA LYS A 19 -5.01 -16.00 2.88
C LYS A 19 -3.99 -15.70 3.97
N PHE A 20 -3.05 -16.62 4.23
CA PHE A 20 -1.99 -16.41 5.21
C PHE A 20 -1.06 -15.28 4.79
N ALA A 21 -0.72 -15.16 3.50
CA ALA A 21 0.08 -14.06 2.99
C ALA A 21 -0.60 -12.70 3.22
N LEU A 22 -1.90 -12.60 3.02
CA LEU A 22 -2.66 -11.36 3.24
C LEU A 22 -2.74 -10.99 4.73
N GLU A 23 -2.74 -11.97 5.64
CA GLU A 23 -2.81 -11.71 7.08
C GLU A 23 -1.59 -10.96 7.62
N VAL A 24 -0.41 -11.10 7.03
CA VAL A 24 0.83 -10.44 7.49
C VAL A 24 0.98 -9.02 6.94
N VAL A 25 0.18 -8.62 5.97
CA VAL A 25 0.21 -7.25 5.44
C VAL A 25 -0.34 -6.28 6.48
N ASP A 26 0.41 -5.24 6.76
CA ASP A 26 0.07 -4.19 7.73
C ASP A 26 0.26 -2.79 7.14
N GLU A 27 0.24 -1.78 7.99
CA GLU A 27 0.33 -0.38 7.60
C GLU A 27 1.65 0.02 6.94
N GLU A 28 2.69 -0.80 7.02
CA GLU A 28 3.94 -0.59 6.27
C GLU A 28 3.66 -0.51 4.75
N ALA A 29 2.66 -1.25 4.26
CA ALA A 29 2.24 -1.16 2.86
C ALA A 29 1.75 0.25 2.50
N ILE A 30 1.07 0.93 3.42
CA ILE A 30 0.63 2.32 3.25
C ILE A 30 1.83 3.27 3.21
N GLU A 31 2.81 3.08 4.08
CA GLU A 31 4.04 3.89 4.10
C GLU A 31 4.82 3.77 2.79
N ILE A 32 4.92 2.56 2.25
CA ILE A 32 5.58 2.31 0.97
C ILE A 32 4.85 3.07 -0.16
N LEU A 33 3.53 3.00 -0.20
CA LEU A 33 2.73 3.75 -1.17
C LEU A 33 2.93 5.27 -1.00
N GLN A 34 2.87 5.77 0.22
CA GLN A 34 3.02 7.19 0.51
C GLN A 34 4.39 7.72 0.08
N ASN A 35 5.45 6.96 0.28
CA ASN A 35 6.79 7.33 -0.16
C ASN A 35 6.85 7.54 -1.68
N ARG A 36 6.20 6.68 -2.46
CA ARG A 36 6.11 6.86 -3.90
C ARG A 36 5.30 8.11 -4.27
N LEU A 37 4.16 8.31 -3.63
CA LEU A 37 3.31 9.49 -3.87
C LEU A 37 4.04 10.80 -3.56
N GLU A 38 4.83 10.84 -2.48
CA GLU A 38 5.63 12.02 -2.12
C GLU A 38 6.68 12.38 -3.16
N GLU A 39 7.13 11.41 -3.95
CA GLU A 39 8.01 11.63 -5.09
C GLU A 39 7.28 12.11 -6.34
N GLY A 40 5.94 12.17 -6.32
CA GLY A 40 5.12 12.55 -7.47
C GLY A 40 5.04 11.49 -8.55
N LYS A 41 5.22 10.21 -8.19
CA LYS A 41 5.22 9.08 -9.11
C LYS A 41 3.94 8.25 -9.03
N ASP A 42 3.44 7.83 -10.20
CA ASP A 42 2.28 6.95 -10.30
C ASP A 42 2.65 5.46 -10.15
N SER A 43 1.64 4.59 -10.12
CA SER A 43 1.83 3.14 -9.95
C SER A 43 2.39 2.42 -11.17
N LYS A 44 2.48 3.10 -12.31
CA LYS A 44 2.87 2.51 -13.61
C LYS A 44 4.28 2.91 -14.05
N GLY A 45 5.05 3.52 -13.16
CA GLY A 45 6.42 3.98 -13.44
C GLY A 45 6.50 5.36 -14.08
N GLY A 46 5.38 6.07 -14.25
CA GLY A 46 5.33 7.43 -14.71
C GLY A 46 5.31 8.44 -13.56
N SER A 47 5.11 9.70 -13.91
CA SER A 47 4.95 10.80 -12.97
C SER A 47 3.54 11.37 -13.05
N PHE A 48 3.03 11.86 -11.92
CA PHE A 48 1.84 12.70 -11.94
C PHE A 48 2.12 14.02 -12.66
N PRO A 49 1.08 14.76 -13.07
CA PRO A 49 1.27 16.07 -13.66
C PRO A 49 2.10 17.01 -12.77
N GLU A 50 2.77 17.97 -13.38
CA GLU A 50 3.45 19.02 -12.64
C GLU A 50 2.44 19.92 -11.92
N TYR A 51 2.87 20.51 -10.80
CA TYR A 51 2.08 21.54 -10.14
C TYR A 51 1.94 22.75 -11.06
N ALA A 52 0.75 23.37 -11.08
CA ALA A 52 0.58 24.67 -11.69
C ALA A 52 1.40 25.74 -10.92
N ASP A 53 1.90 26.74 -11.64
CA ASP A 53 2.72 27.81 -11.03
C ASP A 53 1.99 28.51 -9.87
N ALA A 54 0.70 28.77 -10.04
CA ALA A 54 -0.14 29.36 -8.99
C ALA A 54 -0.20 28.46 -7.75
N THR A 55 -0.30 27.15 -7.92
CA THR A 55 -0.30 26.20 -6.82
C THR A 55 1.01 26.20 -6.07
N ILE A 56 2.14 26.23 -6.78
CA ILE A 56 3.47 26.32 -6.17
C ILE A 56 3.60 27.60 -5.34
N ALA A 57 3.15 28.75 -5.89
CA ALA A 57 3.19 30.02 -5.18
C ALA A 57 2.38 29.99 -3.88
N ILE A 58 1.18 29.45 -3.92
CA ILE A 58 0.31 29.31 -2.73
C ILE A 58 0.95 28.39 -1.69
N LYS A 59 1.47 27.24 -2.12
CA LYS A 59 2.13 26.27 -1.21
C LYS A 59 3.36 26.87 -0.53
N ARG A 60 4.15 27.65 -1.24
CA ARG A 60 5.32 28.35 -0.66
C ARG A 60 4.92 29.37 0.40
N ILE A 61 3.82 30.08 0.19
CA ILE A 61 3.31 31.06 1.17
C ILE A 61 2.75 30.35 2.41
N GLU A 62 1.99 29.27 2.20
CA GLU A 62 1.32 28.53 3.28
C GLU A 62 2.22 27.49 3.96
N GLY A 63 3.41 27.22 3.45
CA GLY A 63 4.30 26.19 3.95
C GLY A 63 3.85 24.77 3.57
N GLY A 64 3.08 24.62 2.50
CA GLY A 64 2.57 23.32 2.04
C GLY A 64 3.66 22.44 1.41
N PHE A 65 3.35 21.15 1.30
CA PHE A 65 4.27 20.18 0.72
C PHE A 65 4.40 20.32 -0.80
N ILE A 66 5.63 20.35 -1.27
CA ILE A 66 5.97 20.30 -2.71
C ILE A 66 6.95 19.14 -2.88
N SER A 67 6.67 18.22 -3.80
CA SER A 67 7.58 17.11 -4.09
C SER A 67 8.91 17.61 -4.64
N SER A 68 9.98 16.85 -4.43
CA SER A 68 11.32 17.17 -4.97
C SER A 68 11.35 17.14 -6.50
N SER A 69 10.48 16.37 -7.13
CA SER A 69 10.35 16.28 -8.59
C SER A 69 9.58 17.43 -9.23
N GLY A 70 8.80 18.18 -8.46
CA GLY A 70 7.87 19.20 -8.96
C GLY A 70 6.55 18.62 -9.48
N ASN A 71 6.32 17.31 -9.35
CA ASN A 71 5.08 16.64 -9.76
C ASN A 71 4.12 16.53 -8.58
N ILE A 72 2.82 16.53 -8.85
CA ILE A 72 1.78 16.50 -7.81
C ILE A 72 1.95 15.27 -6.93
N ALA A 73 2.01 15.46 -5.60
CA ALA A 73 2.12 14.41 -4.61
C ALA A 73 0.80 14.10 -3.90
N TRP A 74 -0.27 14.85 -4.21
CA TRP A 74 -1.59 14.72 -3.56
C TRP A 74 -1.54 14.94 -2.04
N LYS A 75 -0.52 15.65 -1.58
CA LYS A 75 -0.30 15.98 -0.17
C LYS A 75 -0.44 17.48 0.03
N ASP A 76 -1.60 17.90 0.49
CA ASP A 76 -1.91 19.30 0.75
C ASP A 76 -1.91 19.58 2.25
N THR A 77 -3.00 19.23 2.93
CA THR A 77 -3.10 19.36 4.40
C THR A 77 -2.60 18.12 5.14
N GLY A 78 -2.29 17.03 4.44
CA GLY A 78 -2.00 15.73 5.01
C GLY A 78 -3.24 14.86 5.27
N GLY A 79 -4.44 15.39 5.10
CA GLY A 79 -5.69 14.66 5.36
C GLY A 79 -5.86 13.41 4.51
N PHE A 80 -5.54 13.49 3.23
CA PHE A 80 -5.58 12.34 2.33
C PHE A 80 -4.65 11.22 2.77
N TYR A 81 -3.41 11.53 3.10
CA TYR A 81 -2.43 10.54 3.57
C TYR A 81 -2.83 9.96 4.93
N ASN A 82 -3.24 10.80 5.86
CA ASN A 82 -3.62 10.37 7.21
C ASN A 82 -4.90 9.54 7.25
N SER A 83 -5.72 9.63 6.22
CA SER A 83 -6.97 8.88 6.11
C SER A 83 -6.85 7.59 5.32
N MET A 84 -5.65 7.22 4.87
CA MET A 84 -5.41 5.95 4.19
C MET A 84 -5.51 4.78 5.16
N PHE A 85 -6.13 3.71 4.71
CA PHE A 85 -6.28 2.49 5.49
C PHE A 85 -6.28 1.25 4.60
N LEU A 86 -6.03 0.10 5.20
CA LEU A 86 -6.09 -1.19 4.52
C LEU A 86 -7.54 -1.71 4.56
N ASN A 87 -8.11 -1.91 3.39
CA ASN A 87 -9.39 -2.60 3.24
C ASN A 87 -9.11 -4.06 2.89
N LYS A 88 -9.13 -4.92 3.92
CA LYS A 88 -8.83 -6.35 3.78
C LYS A 88 -10.05 -7.12 3.33
N GLN A 89 -9.97 -7.71 2.15
CA GLN A 89 -10.95 -8.63 1.60
C GLN A 89 -10.45 -10.07 1.74
N GLU A 90 -11.29 -11.05 1.44
CA GLU A 90 -10.91 -12.46 1.56
C GLU A 90 -9.74 -12.86 0.66
N LYS A 91 -9.67 -12.31 -0.57
CA LYS A 91 -8.69 -12.69 -1.59
C LYS A 91 -7.68 -11.60 -1.94
N PHE A 92 -7.89 -10.38 -1.46
CA PHE A 92 -7.01 -9.24 -1.76
C PHE A 92 -7.11 -8.17 -0.69
N ILE A 93 -6.15 -7.24 -0.72
CA ILE A 93 -6.14 -6.06 0.14
C ILE A 93 -6.08 -4.84 -0.77
N GLU A 94 -6.92 -3.86 -0.50
CA GLU A 94 -6.88 -2.55 -1.14
C GLU A 94 -6.44 -1.50 -0.14
N ILE A 95 -5.70 -0.50 -0.62
CA ILE A 95 -5.49 0.74 0.12
C ILE A 95 -6.60 1.70 -0.30
N ASP A 96 -7.28 2.26 0.68
CA ASP A 96 -8.39 3.18 0.48
C ASP A 96 -8.21 4.41 1.37
N SER A 97 -9.02 5.43 1.21
CA SER A 97 -8.96 6.64 2.02
C SER A 97 -10.35 7.13 2.38
N GLN A 98 -10.49 7.61 3.61
CA GLN A 98 -11.73 8.22 4.10
C GLN A 98 -11.73 9.75 3.98
N ASP A 99 -10.69 10.33 3.37
CA ASP A 99 -10.61 11.78 3.19
C ASP A 99 -11.72 12.29 2.26
N SER A 100 -12.33 13.41 2.63
CA SER A 100 -13.42 14.03 1.85
C SER A 100 -12.98 14.48 0.45
N ASN A 101 -11.68 14.72 0.24
CA ASN A 101 -11.12 15.10 -1.06
C ASN A 101 -10.76 13.89 -1.94
N TYR A 102 -10.73 12.69 -1.37
CA TYR A 102 -10.36 11.50 -2.13
C TYR A 102 -11.20 11.27 -3.40
N PRO A 103 -12.53 11.42 -3.38
CA PRO A 103 -13.33 11.27 -4.60
C PRO A 103 -12.90 12.18 -5.75
N LYS A 104 -12.47 13.41 -5.44
CA LYS A 104 -11.97 14.36 -6.44
C LYS A 104 -10.61 13.96 -6.98
N ILE A 105 -9.74 13.45 -6.12
CA ILE A 105 -8.43 12.91 -6.51
C ILE A 105 -8.61 11.70 -7.41
N ALA A 106 -9.46 10.75 -7.03
CA ALA A 106 -9.75 9.55 -7.78
C ALA A 106 -10.40 9.81 -9.13
N GLU A 107 -11.16 10.90 -9.27
CA GLU A 107 -11.71 11.33 -10.56
C GLU A 107 -10.60 11.72 -11.54
N ARG A 108 -9.56 12.39 -11.07
CA ARG A 108 -8.39 12.79 -11.88
C ARG A 108 -7.41 11.65 -12.08
N GLU A 109 -7.16 10.86 -11.06
CA GLU A 109 -6.21 9.75 -11.01
C GLU A 109 -6.87 8.52 -10.36
N PRO A 110 -7.63 7.73 -11.14
CA PRO A 110 -8.35 6.57 -10.60
C PRO A 110 -7.45 5.55 -9.90
N ASP A 111 -6.18 5.44 -10.33
CA ASP A 111 -5.22 4.47 -9.84
C ASP A 111 -4.25 5.06 -8.78
N VAL A 112 -4.60 6.20 -8.18
CA VAL A 112 -3.71 6.91 -7.24
C VAL A 112 -3.30 6.04 -6.05
N LEU A 113 -4.16 5.17 -5.57
CA LEU A 113 -3.91 4.28 -4.44
C LEU A 113 -3.49 2.87 -4.85
N ASP A 114 -3.29 2.61 -6.13
CA ASP A 114 -2.81 1.30 -6.59
C ASP A 114 -1.36 1.08 -6.18
N VAL A 115 -1.06 -0.15 -5.83
CA VAL A 115 0.29 -0.60 -5.50
C VAL A 115 0.96 -1.10 -6.78
N SER A 116 2.19 -0.67 -7.04
CA SER A 116 2.97 -1.16 -8.17
C SER A 116 3.49 -2.59 -7.93
N GLU A 117 3.91 -3.28 -9.00
CA GLU A 117 4.52 -4.60 -8.87
C GLU A 117 5.77 -4.60 -7.99
N GLU A 118 6.60 -3.57 -8.11
CA GLU A 118 7.81 -3.42 -7.30
C GLU A 118 7.48 -3.20 -5.83
N GLU A 119 6.48 -2.37 -5.55
CA GLU A 119 6.00 -2.14 -4.18
C GLU A 119 5.40 -3.41 -3.59
N ASN A 120 4.64 -4.15 -4.37
CA ASN A 120 4.07 -5.43 -3.94
C ASN A 120 5.16 -6.43 -3.55
N LYS A 121 6.23 -6.52 -4.33
CA LYS A 121 7.40 -7.33 -3.98
C LYS A 121 8.05 -6.86 -2.68
N GLU A 122 8.27 -5.56 -2.53
CA GLU A 122 8.86 -4.97 -1.34
C GLU A 122 8.03 -5.28 -0.09
N ILE A 123 6.72 -5.12 -0.16
CA ILE A 123 5.80 -5.43 0.94
C ILE A 123 5.97 -6.88 1.39
N PHE A 124 5.94 -7.83 0.46
CA PHE A 124 6.04 -9.25 0.80
C PHE A 124 7.45 -9.68 1.17
N GLU A 125 8.50 -9.10 0.62
CA GLU A 125 9.88 -9.32 1.06
C GLU A 125 10.09 -8.87 2.49
N ASN A 126 9.56 -7.71 2.86
CA ASN A 126 9.65 -7.18 4.22
C ASN A 126 8.86 -8.02 5.24
N LYS A 127 7.85 -8.75 4.78
CA LYS A 127 7.02 -9.63 5.61
C LYS A 127 7.39 -11.11 5.54
N ARG A 128 8.45 -11.43 4.83
CA ARG A 128 8.87 -12.83 4.60
C ARG A 128 9.07 -13.60 5.90
N ASP A 129 9.79 -13.03 6.85
CA ASP A 129 10.11 -13.72 8.11
C ASP A 129 8.85 -13.93 8.96
N GLU A 130 7.96 -12.95 9.01
CA GLU A 130 6.66 -13.08 9.68
C GLU A 130 5.80 -14.19 9.03
N LEU A 131 5.78 -14.23 7.70
CA LEU A 131 5.02 -15.22 6.95
C LEU A 131 5.56 -16.64 7.20
N ILE A 132 6.88 -16.81 7.20
CA ILE A 132 7.54 -18.08 7.53
C ILE A 132 7.14 -18.52 8.94
N GLU A 133 7.13 -17.61 9.89
CA GLU A 133 6.72 -17.92 11.27
C GLU A 133 5.24 -18.32 11.36
N VAL A 134 4.36 -17.66 10.65
CA VAL A 134 2.94 -18.03 10.56
C VAL A 134 2.79 -19.44 10.00
N PHE A 135 3.50 -19.76 8.92
CA PHE A 135 3.48 -21.10 8.31
C PHE A 135 4.02 -22.17 9.28
N ARG A 136 5.13 -21.86 9.95
CA ARG A 136 5.72 -22.78 10.94
C ARG A 136 4.73 -23.11 12.06
N LYS A 137 4.13 -22.10 12.65
CA LYS A 137 3.12 -22.29 13.72
C LYS A 137 1.93 -23.10 13.24
N PHE A 138 1.44 -22.83 12.05
CA PHE A 138 0.33 -23.58 11.47
C PHE A 138 0.69 -25.05 11.26
N LEU A 139 1.86 -25.35 10.69
CA LEU A 139 2.31 -26.71 10.40
C LEU A 139 2.56 -27.54 11.66
N LEU A 140 3.05 -26.90 12.74
CA LEU A 140 3.48 -27.59 13.96
C LEU A 140 2.41 -27.65 15.06
N ASN A 141 1.29 -27.01 14.87
CA ASN A 141 0.16 -27.10 15.77
C ASN A 141 -0.76 -28.29 15.38
#